data_1e0ac1b5b30c43fec5add3a0f9d0078f
#
_entry.id   1e0ac1b5b30c43fec5add3a0f9d0078f
#
_cell.length_a   1.000
_cell.length_b   1.000
_cell.length_c   1.000
_cell.angle_alpha   90.00
_cell.angle_beta   90.00
_cell.angle_gamma   90.00
#
_symmetry.space_group_name_H-M   'P 1'
#
loop_
_entity.id
_entity.type
_entity.pdbx_description
1 polymer ?
#
loop_
_entity_poly.entity_id
_entity_poly.type
_entity_poly.pdbx_seq_one_letter_code
_entity_poly.pdbx_strand_id
1 'polypeptide(L)'
;PRPFLTPPPLPLPLPRFYRQFPLPTPLQSVCSDLPTAMKATFITSGRQFTVTQGDILIVNQYPGKNEGDVLTFDQVLLVGEGASAKIGTPTVAGAKVTAKILENKRGDKIDIFKHRRRKGYYRRRGHRQELSVIKVESISA
;
A
#
# COMPACT_ATOMS: atom_id res chain seq x y z
N PRO A 1 1.41 -46.93 53.03
CA PRO A 1 1.82 -47.47 51.73
C PRO A 1 1.73 -46.38 50.67
N ARG A 2 2.89 -46.00 50.16
CA ARG A 2 2.97 -45.05 49.05
C ARG A 2 2.83 -45.82 47.73
N PRO A 3 2.06 -45.38 46.75
CA PRO A 3 1.97 -46.03 45.47
C PRO A 3 3.29 -45.84 44.69
N PHE A 4 3.78 -46.95 44.17
CA PHE A 4 4.95 -47.01 43.27
C PHE A 4 4.66 -46.21 42.00
N LEU A 5 5.38 -45.14 41.80
CA LEU A 5 5.42 -44.41 40.53
C LEU A 5 6.28 -45.21 39.53
N THR A 6 5.64 -45.84 38.57
CA THR A 6 6.30 -46.44 37.43
C THR A 6 6.99 -45.34 36.58
N PRO A 7 8.28 -45.52 36.24
CA PRO A 7 8.96 -44.54 35.37
C PRO A 7 8.34 -44.58 33.96
N PRO A 8 8.33 -43.43 33.25
CA PRO A 8 7.81 -43.39 31.89
C PRO A 8 8.64 -44.23 30.93
N PRO A 9 8.03 -44.88 29.91
CA PRO A 9 8.74 -45.71 28.95
C PRO A 9 9.75 -44.88 28.16
N LEU A 10 10.95 -45.45 27.95
CA LEU A 10 12.00 -44.88 27.13
C LEU A 10 11.52 -44.63 25.69
N PRO A 11 11.92 -43.51 25.06
CA PRO A 11 11.59 -43.26 23.68
C PRO A 11 12.20 -44.32 22.77
N LEU A 12 11.36 -44.86 21.86
CA LEU A 12 11.76 -45.84 20.85
C LEU A 12 12.88 -45.26 19.95
N PRO A 13 13.87 -46.09 19.55
CA PRO A 13 14.91 -45.66 18.63
C PRO A 13 14.30 -45.29 17.28
N LEU A 14 14.58 -44.09 16.83
CA LEU A 14 14.14 -43.59 15.52
C LEU A 14 14.68 -44.50 14.38
N PRO A 15 13.91 -44.77 13.36
CA PRO A 15 14.36 -45.61 12.23
C PRO A 15 15.52 -44.94 11.49
N ARG A 16 16.53 -45.73 11.19
CA ARG A 16 17.82 -45.37 10.55
C ARG A 16 17.70 -44.91 9.09
N PHE A 17 16.56 -44.30 8.68
CA PHE A 17 16.30 -43.81 7.33
C PHE A 17 16.43 -42.29 7.18
N TYR A 18 17.10 -41.60 8.11
CA TYR A 18 17.57 -40.23 7.81
C TYR A 18 18.90 -40.30 7.04
N ARG A 19 18.79 -40.90 5.84
CA ARG A 19 19.87 -40.85 4.88
C ARG A 19 19.88 -39.46 4.26
N GLN A 20 20.83 -38.63 4.73
CA GLN A 20 21.51 -37.55 3.99
C GLN A 20 20.59 -36.74 3.04
N PHE A 21 19.73 -35.92 3.60
CA PHE A 21 19.44 -34.65 2.94
C PHE A 21 20.67 -33.75 3.15
N PRO A 22 21.34 -33.27 2.10
CA PRO A 22 22.33 -32.21 2.27
C PRO A 22 21.62 -31.07 2.98
N LEU A 23 22.22 -30.59 4.07
CA LEU A 23 21.78 -29.39 4.75
C LEU A 23 21.64 -28.30 3.67
N PRO A 24 20.53 -27.58 3.60
CA PRO A 24 20.45 -26.44 2.69
C PRO A 24 21.61 -25.55 3.04
N THR A 25 22.50 -25.35 2.06
CA THR A 25 23.57 -24.35 2.10
C THR A 25 22.98 -23.09 2.72
N PRO A 26 23.68 -22.46 3.70
CA PRO A 26 23.17 -21.21 4.25
C PRO A 26 22.86 -20.30 3.06
N LEU A 27 21.62 -19.87 2.97
CA LEU A 27 21.16 -18.87 2.02
C LEU A 27 22.11 -17.69 2.21
N GLN A 28 23.14 -17.67 1.37
CA GLN A 28 23.96 -16.48 1.21
C GLN A 28 22.97 -15.36 0.97
N SER A 29 22.99 -14.41 1.86
CA SER A 29 22.20 -13.20 1.89
C SER A 29 22.15 -12.57 0.49
N VAL A 30 21.13 -12.93 -0.28
CA VAL A 30 20.72 -12.18 -1.48
C VAL A 30 19.95 -10.95 -1.00
N CYS A 31 20.60 -10.20 -0.09
CA CYS A 31 20.14 -8.89 0.37
C CYS A 31 20.98 -7.80 -0.29
N SER A 32 21.27 -7.93 -1.57
CA SER A 32 21.87 -6.86 -2.32
C SER A 32 21.24 -6.84 -3.69
N ASP A 33 20.69 -5.68 -4.04
CA ASP A 33 20.11 -5.28 -5.32
C ASP A 33 18.59 -5.48 -5.50
N LEU A 34 17.79 -5.22 -4.45
CA LEU A 34 16.52 -4.58 -4.75
C LEU A 34 16.86 -3.17 -5.24
N PRO A 35 16.48 -2.79 -6.49
CA PRO A 35 16.65 -1.42 -6.94
C PRO A 35 16.00 -0.55 -5.86
N THR A 36 16.77 0.38 -5.31
CA THR A 36 16.29 1.32 -4.30
C THR A 36 15.16 2.10 -4.94
N ALA A 37 13.96 1.58 -4.78
CA ALA A 37 12.78 2.15 -5.42
C ALA A 37 12.55 3.50 -4.78
N MET A 38 12.81 4.58 -5.53
CA MET A 38 12.60 5.94 -5.05
C MET A 38 11.17 6.09 -4.59
N LYS A 39 10.98 6.30 -3.30
CA LYS A 39 9.67 6.61 -2.72
C LYS A 39 9.44 8.11 -2.78
N ALA A 40 8.22 8.50 -3.12
CA ALA A 40 7.80 9.89 -3.05
C ALA A 40 6.48 10.01 -2.28
N THR A 41 6.38 11.06 -1.46
CA THR A 41 5.13 11.42 -0.80
C THR A 41 4.64 12.73 -1.39
N PHE A 42 3.45 12.72 -1.98
CA PHE A 42 2.84 13.91 -2.58
C PHE A 42 1.42 14.14 -2.08
N ILE A 43 0.95 15.37 -2.23
CA ILE A 43 -0.41 15.76 -1.86
C ILE A 43 -1.27 15.87 -3.11
N THR A 44 -2.45 15.26 -3.05
CA THR A 44 -3.47 15.46 -4.08
C THR A 44 -4.87 15.34 -3.49
N SER A 45 -5.80 16.18 -3.96
CA SER A 45 -7.19 16.22 -3.49
C SER A 45 -7.32 16.27 -1.95
N GLY A 46 -6.39 16.95 -1.25
CA GLY A 46 -6.36 17.05 0.22
C GLY A 46 -5.92 15.77 0.94
N ARG A 47 -5.35 14.80 0.25
CA ARG A 47 -4.79 13.57 0.81
C ARG A 47 -3.32 13.43 0.45
N GLN A 48 -2.58 12.76 1.32
CA GLN A 48 -1.17 12.42 1.09
C GLN A 48 -1.07 10.97 0.66
N PHE A 49 -0.23 10.71 -0.34
CA PHE A 49 0.05 9.38 -0.86
C PHE A 49 1.55 9.17 -0.89
N THR A 50 2.00 8.04 -0.35
CA THR A 50 3.38 7.58 -0.49
C THR A 50 3.42 6.49 -1.53
N VAL A 51 4.24 6.68 -2.54
CA VAL A 51 4.27 5.85 -3.75
C VAL A 51 5.68 5.51 -4.17
N THR A 52 5.77 4.40 -4.89
CA THR A 52 6.95 4.02 -5.68
C THR A 52 6.64 4.07 -7.16
N GLN A 53 7.67 4.06 -7.99
CA GLN A 53 7.48 3.99 -9.43
C GLN A 53 6.76 2.68 -9.81
N GLY A 54 5.71 2.77 -10.61
CA GLY A 54 4.90 1.63 -11.04
C GLY A 54 3.65 1.37 -10.20
N ASP A 55 3.50 2.03 -9.05
CA ASP A 55 2.34 1.86 -8.16
C ASP A 55 1.03 2.34 -8.80
N ILE A 56 -0.05 1.66 -8.42
CA ILE A 56 -1.41 2.01 -8.84
C ILE A 56 -2.16 2.59 -7.64
N LEU A 57 -2.76 3.75 -7.83
CA LEU A 57 -3.49 4.48 -6.80
C LEU A 57 -4.92 4.79 -7.24
N ILE A 58 -5.81 4.87 -6.26
CA ILE A 58 -7.17 5.35 -6.46
C ILE A 58 -7.29 6.74 -5.84
N VAL A 59 -7.54 7.74 -6.66
CA VAL A 59 -7.69 9.15 -6.28
C VAL A 59 -9.06 9.69 -6.68
N ASN A 60 -9.43 10.84 -6.16
CA ASN A 60 -10.62 11.53 -6.64
C ASN A 60 -10.43 11.92 -8.11
N GLN A 61 -11.50 11.83 -8.88
CA GLN A 61 -11.47 12.16 -10.31
C GLN A 61 -11.10 13.64 -10.52
N TYR A 62 -10.25 13.87 -11.50
CA TYR A 62 -9.90 15.21 -11.96
C TYR A 62 -10.90 15.65 -13.04
N PRO A 63 -11.60 16.76 -12.84
CA PRO A 63 -12.54 17.27 -13.84
C PRO A 63 -11.80 17.60 -15.15
N GLY A 64 -12.37 17.16 -16.27
CA GLY A 64 -11.81 17.40 -17.60
C GLY A 64 -10.62 16.53 -18.00
N LYS A 65 -10.29 15.50 -17.21
CA LYS A 65 -9.26 14.52 -17.55
C LYS A 65 -9.90 13.17 -17.91
N ASN A 66 -9.46 12.63 -19.03
CA ASN A 66 -9.93 11.36 -19.56
C ASN A 66 -8.94 10.22 -19.27
N GLU A 67 -9.37 9.01 -19.57
CA GLU A 67 -8.51 7.83 -19.56
C GLU A 67 -7.35 8.00 -20.55
N GLY A 68 -6.16 7.66 -20.12
CA GLY A 68 -4.93 7.81 -20.90
C GLY A 68 -4.18 9.14 -20.68
N ASP A 69 -4.81 10.14 -20.05
CA ASP A 69 -4.18 11.43 -19.78
C ASP A 69 -3.06 11.31 -18.73
N VAL A 70 -2.06 12.15 -18.88
CA VAL A 70 -0.95 12.27 -17.94
C VAL A 70 -1.23 13.37 -16.94
N LEU A 71 -1.02 13.07 -15.66
CA LEU A 71 -1.12 14.00 -14.54
C LEU A 71 0.28 14.28 -13.99
N THR A 72 0.58 15.54 -13.73
CA THR A 72 1.82 15.95 -13.08
C THR A 72 1.49 16.55 -11.72
N PHE A 73 2.14 16.04 -10.68
CA PHE A 73 2.00 16.51 -9.31
C PHE A 73 3.26 17.25 -8.88
N ASP A 74 3.12 18.55 -8.61
CA ASP A 74 4.24 19.42 -8.18
C ASP A 74 4.35 19.50 -6.65
N GLN A 75 3.27 19.16 -5.91
CA GLN A 75 3.26 19.22 -4.45
C GLN A 75 3.84 17.96 -3.82
N VAL A 76 5.14 17.79 -3.93
CA VAL A 76 5.87 16.67 -3.36
C VAL A 76 6.48 17.06 -2.03
N LEU A 77 6.18 16.32 -0.96
CA LEU A 77 6.64 16.58 0.40
C LEU A 77 7.97 15.92 0.72
N LEU A 78 8.16 14.73 0.19
CA LEU A 78 9.33 13.90 0.48
C LEU A 78 9.68 13.07 -0.75
N VAL A 79 10.98 12.95 -1.02
CA VAL A 79 11.51 12.06 -2.05
C VAL A 79 12.73 11.34 -1.51
N GLY A 80 12.79 10.05 -1.72
CA GLY A 80 13.89 9.18 -1.31
C GLY A 80 13.51 8.18 -0.24
N GLU A 81 14.47 7.39 0.19
CA GLU A 81 14.30 6.34 1.20
C GLU A 81 15.41 6.42 2.25
N GLY A 82 15.05 6.18 3.52
CA GLY A 82 15.99 6.11 4.63
C GLY A 82 16.79 7.41 4.84
N ALA A 83 18.09 7.28 4.96
CA ALA A 83 18.99 8.40 5.27
C ALA A 83 19.19 9.39 4.11
N SER A 84 18.85 9.01 2.88
CA SER A 84 18.97 9.87 1.69
C SER A 84 17.69 10.62 1.34
N ALA A 85 16.65 10.52 2.19
CA ALA A 85 15.38 11.17 1.96
C ALA A 85 15.50 12.70 2.02
N LYS A 86 15.04 13.37 0.96
CA LYS A 86 14.90 14.83 0.92
C LYS A 86 13.52 15.21 1.42
N ILE A 87 13.45 15.98 2.50
CA ILE A 87 12.21 16.46 3.11
C ILE A 87 11.99 17.89 2.68
N GLY A 88 10.78 18.19 2.18
CA GLY A 88 10.40 19.53 1.79
C GLY A 88 10.05 20.43 2.98
N THR A 89 10.25 21.74 2.83
CA THR A 89 9.84 22.77 3.78
C THR A 89 9.02 23.88 3.07
N PRO A 90 7.74 23.69 2.77
CA PRO A 90 6.87 22.49 2.92
C PRO A 90 7.01 21.47 1.78
N THR A 91 7.48 21.85 0.60
CA THR A 91 7.61 20.99 -0.59
C THR A 91 9.07 20.90 -1.04
N VAL A 92 9.41 19.82 -1.69
CA VAL A 92 10.74 19.64 -2.30
C VAL A 92 10.79 20.42 -3.60
N ALA A 93 11.69 21.39 -3.69
CA ALA A 93 11.85 22.21 -4.89
C ALA A 93 12.33 21.34 -6.07
N GLY A 94 11.64 21.47 -7.21
CA GLY A 94 11.97 20.75 -8.44
C GLY A 94 11.45 19.31 -8.53
N ALA A 95 10.95 18.74 -7.44
CA ALA A 95 10.41 17.39 -7.46
C ALA A 95 9.03 17.36 -8.14
N LYS A 96 8.84 16.36 -9.01
CA LYS A 96 7.58 16.12 -9.74
C LYS A 96 7.28 14.63 -9.79
N VAL A 97 6.02 14.29 -9.63
CA VAL A 97 5.52 12.93 -9.81
C VAL A 97 4.60 12.92 -11.03
N THR A 98 4.92 12.08 -11.99
CA THR A 98 4.12 11.91 -13.21
C THR A 98 3.34 10.60 -13.11
N ALA A 99 2.03 10.67 -13.32
CA ALA A 99 1.17 9.50 -13.33
C ALA A 99 0.21 9.53 -14.52
N LYS A 100 -0.16 8.36 -15.01
CA LYS A 100 -1.12 8.18 -16.10
C LYS A 100 -2.44 7.65 -15.57
N ILE A 101 -3.54 8.22 -16.06
CA ILE A 101 -4.88 7.73 -15.75
C ILE A 101 -5.13 6.43 -16.53
N LEU A 102 -5.40 5.35 -15.81
CA LEU A 102 -5.76 4.06 -16.41
C LEU A 102 -7.26 3.97 -16.69
N GLU A 103 -8.07 4.35 -15.70
CA GLU A 103 -9.53 4.18 -15.74
C GLU A 103 -10.21 5.22 -14.84
N ASN A 104 -11.38 5.69 -15.25
CA ASN A 104 -12.28 6.48 -14.43
C ASN A 104 -13.47 5.63 -13.99
N LYS A 105 -13.65 5.46 -12.69
CA LYS A 105 -14.71 4.62 -12.12
C LYS A 105 -15.49 5.33 -11.03
N ARG A 106 -16.70 4.84 -10.76
CA ARG A 106 -17.50 5.28 -9.62
C ARG A 106 -17.32 4.31 -8.46
N GLY A 107 -17.14 4.85 -7.29
CA GLY A 107 -17.09 4.09 -6.05
C GLY A 107 -18.42 3.44 -5.68
N ASP A 108 -18.43 2.70 -4.58
CA ASP A 108 -19.64 2.09 -4.05
C ASP A 108 -20.67 3.13 -3.66
N LYS A 109 -21.94 2.76 -3.79
CA LYS A 109 -23.04 3.64 -3.42
C LYS A 109 -23.15 3.76 -1.90
N ILE A 110 -23.11 5.00 -1.41
CA ILE A 110 -23.37 5.32 -0.01
C ILE A 110 -24.77 5.88 0.07
N ASP A 111 -25.66 5.22 0.81
CA ASP A 111 -27.01 5.69 1.08
C ASP A 111 -27.02 6.49 2.38
N ILE A 112 -27.30 7.79 2.23
CA ILE A 112 -27.40 8.72 3.35
C ILE A 112 -28.86 8.86 3.73
N PHE A 113 -29.20 8.54 4.97
CA PHE A 113 -30.52 8.68 5.51
C PHE A 113 -30.54 9.69 6.66
N LYS A 114 -31.34 10.74 6.51
CA LYS A 114 -31.55 11.75 7.56
C LYS A 114 -32.98 11.65 8.07
N HIS A 115 -33.13 11.48 9.38
CA HIS A 115 -34.41 11.36 10.04
C HIS A 115 -34.48 12.24 11.30
N ARG A 116 -35.60 12.87 11.52
CA ARG A 116 -35.90 13.58 12.79
C ARG A 116 -37.11 12.94 13.46
N ARG A 117 -36.88 12.49 14.68
CA ARG A 117 -37.93 11.86 15.50
C ARG A 117 -39.09 12.83 15.72
N ARG A 118 -40.34 12.33 15.63
CA ARG A 118 -41.57 13.08 15.87
C ARG A 118 -41.79 14.32 14.99
N LYS A 119 -41.05 14.49 13.92
CA LYS A 119 -41.18 15.64 13.04
C LYS A 119 -41.62 15.29 11.60
N GLY A 120 -41.87 14.02 11.31
CA GLY A 120 -42.21 13.56 9.97
C GLY A 120 -41.11 13.84 8.93
N TYR A 121 -39.94 14.22 9.40
CA TYR A 121 -38.82 14.57 8.51
C TYR A 121 -37.94 13.35 8.25
N TYR A 122 -37.87 12.94 7.00
CA TYR A 122 -36.92 11.95 6.54
C TYR A 122 -36.42 12.34 5.14
N ARG A 123 -35.14 12.12 4.91
CA ARG A 123 -34.50 12.41 3.63
C ARG A 123 -33.51 11.32 3.30
N ARG A 124 -33.63 10.73 2.12
CA ARG A 124 -32.70 9.74 1.62
C ARG A 124 -31.96 10.29 0.42
N ARG A 125 -30.63 10.14 0.38
CA ARG A 125 -29.79 10.49 -0.77
C ARG A 125 -28.77 9.39 -0.97
N GLY A 126 -28.57 8.96 -2.22
CA GLY A 126 -27.46 8.12 -2.60
C GLY A 126 -26.31 8.99 -3.13
N HIS A 127 -25.09 8.61 -2.81
CA HIS A 127 -23.87 9.22 -3.32
C HIS A 127 -22.92 8.15 -3.85
N ARG A 128 -22.34 8.37 -5.05
CA ARG A 128 -21.20 7.60 -5.58
C ARG A 128 -20.08 8.57 -5.86
N GLN A 129 -18.95 8.36 -5.22
CA GLN A 129 -17.76 9.17 -5.47
C GLN A 129 -17.16 8.81 -6.81
N GLU A 130 -16.85 9.81 -7.62
CA GLU A 130 -16.12 9.65 -8.87
C GLU A 130 -14.63 9.53 -8.54
N LEU A 131 -13.99 8.49 -9.05
CA LEU A 131 -12.62 8.10 -8.76
C LEU A 131 -11.87 7.87 -10.07
N SER A 132 -10.56 8.15 -10.05
CA SER A 132 -9.63 7.80 -11.12
C SER A 132 -8.59 6.82 -10.59
N VAL A 133 -8.34 5.77 -11.34
CA VAL A 133 -7.22 4.86 -11.11
C VAL A 133 -6.03 5.40 -11.89
N ILE A 134 -4.96 5.74 -11.19
CA ILE A 134 -3.74 6.27 -11.76
C ILE A 134 -2.56 5.33 -11.53
N LYS A 135 -1.65 5.25 -12.49
CA LYS A 135 -0.38 4.54 -12.37
C LYS A 135 0.76 5.54 -12.37
N VAL A 136 1.64 5.45 -11.38
CA VAL A 136 2.84 6.27 -11.31
C VAL A 136 3.84 5.81 -12.36
N GLU A 137 4.23 6.70 -13.28
CA GLU A 137 5.20 6.40 -14.34
C GLU A 137 6.62 6.79 -13.92
N SER A 138 6.77 8.02 -13.42
CA SER A 138 8.09 8.53 -13.05
C SER A 138 8.05 9.47 -11.85
N ILE A 139 9.14 9.48 -11.10
CA ILE A 139 9.40 10.37 -9.98
C ILE A 139 10.71 11.10 -10.30
N SER A 140 10.66 12.41 -10.43
CA SER A 140 11.83 13.28 -10.61
C SER A 140 12.02 14.16 -9.38
N ALA A 141 13.28 14.31 -8.93
CA ALA A 141 13.65 15.08 -7.74
C ALA A 141 14.97 15.83 -7.92
#